data_c0603f9b0f18b180ce7e844005eefd3c
#
_entry.id   c0603f9b0f18b180ce7e844005eefd3c
#
_cell.length_a   1.000
_cell.length_b   1.000
_cell.length_c   1.000
_cell.angle_alpha   90.00
_cell.angle_beta   90.00
_cell.angle_gamma   90.00
#
_symmetry.space_group_name_H-M   'P 1'
#
loop_
_entity.id
_entity.type
_entity.pdbx_description
1 polymer ?
#
loop_
_entity_poly.entity_id
_entity_poly.type
_entity_poly.pdbx_seq_one_letter_code
_entity_poly.pdbx_strand_id
1 'polypeptide(L)'
;MDRLDSLVTRRAAVGAIGTVLASSGVVYGASRLDTESDESTGLPFHGSSESTGFGIDLDGHPIMGAPDAALDMYYWGDYQCPFCRRFEQNTLPEIIEKHVRTGTVRIVFIEYPYLSDASMTAAVMDRCVWRQVRDERPSRYWPWHSAVFDAQGEKNSGWASRPNLLEITRGVQDVDATAVDACMRKRGYGIEQEIGTDVEQASSFGIRGSPGFVLYDPTTQEAGKLVGAQPHDRFDAAISKLRNE
;
A
#
# COMPACT_ATOMS: atom_id res chain seq x y z
N MET A 1 -21.44 -13.82 15.48
CA MET A 1 -21.81 -14.62 14.30
C MET A 1 -20.80 -14.32 13.22
N ASP A 2 -19.81 -15.19 13.17
CA ASP A 2 -18.64 -15.03 12.33
C ASP A 2 -18.96 -15.42 10.89
N ARG A 3 -18.75 -14.49 9.97
CA ARG A 3 -18.62 -14.83 8.56
C ARG A 3 -17.19 -14.59 8.13
N LEU A 4 -16.39 -15.65 8.23
CA LEU A 4 -15.24 -15.85 7.38
C LEU A 4 -15.80 -16.43 6.08
N ASP A 5 -16.08 -15.59 5.10
CA ASP A 5 -16.68 -16.05 3.85
C ASP A 5 -15.65 -16.07 2.74
N SER A 6 -15.50 -17.27 2.23
CA SER A 6 -15.04 -17.74 0.93
C SER A 6 -13.54 -17.63 0.60
N LEU A 7 -12.90 -18.78 0.70
CA LEU A 7 -11.69 -19.15 -0.02
C LEU A 7 -12.04 -19.36 -1.50
N VAL A 8 -11.37 -18.65 -2.40
CA VAL A 8 -11.48 -18.91 -3.86
C VAL A 8 -10.15 -19.49 -4.31
N THR A 9 -10.16 -20.80 -4.57
CA THR A 9 -9.01 -21.55 -5.09
C THR A 9 -9.05 -21.56 -6.63
N ARG A 10 -8.02 -21.05 -7.29
CA ARG A 10 -7.80 -21.29 -8.73
C ARG A 10 -6.48 -22.03 -8.92
N ARG A 11 -6.57 -23.30 -9.33
CA ARG A 11 -5.42 -24.08 -9.76
C ARG A 11 -5.07 -23.73 -11.21
N ALA A 12 -3.88 -23.17 -11.43
CA ALA A 12 -3.30 -23.04 -12.75
C ALA A 12 -2.19 -24.09 -12.91
N ALA A 13 -2.27 -24.89 -13.98
CA ALA A 13 -1.31 -25.94 -14.31
C ALA A 13 -0.04 -25.31 -14.90
N VAL A 14 1.11 -25.63 -14.34
CA VAL A 14 2.44 -25.26 -14.88
C VAL A 14 2.99 -26.44 -15.68
N GLY A 15 3.20 -26.22 -16.96
CA GLY A 15 3.93 -27.14 -17.85
C GLY A 15 5.44 -26.89 -17.77
N ALA A 16 6.19 -27.94 -17.53
CA ALA A 16 7.65 -27.95 -17.49
C ALA A 16 8.24 -28.14 -18.89
N ILE A 17 9.27 -27.36 -19.26
CA ILE A 17 10.21 -27.72 -20.33
C ILE A 17 11.64 -27.24 -19.97
N GLY A 18 12.53 -28.21 -19.81
CA GLY A 18 13.75 -28.45 -20.59
C GLY A 18 14.96 -27.57 -20.32
N THR A 19 15.94 -28.18 -19.69
CA THR A 19 17.36 -27.86 -19.51
C THR A 19 18.14 -27.58 -20.81
N VAL A 20 18.99 -26.53 -20.83
CA VAL A 20 20.27 -26.52 -21.58
C VAL A 20 21.34 -25.79 -20.78
N LEU A 21 22.46 -26.50 -20.52
CA LEU A 21 23.69 -25.97 -19.96
C LEU A 21 24.50 -25.27 -21.05
N ALA A 22 24.94 -24.05 -20.82
CA ALA A 22 26.14 -23.49 -21.44
C ALA A 22 26.80 -22.47 -20.51
N SER A 23 27.99 -22.78 -20.11
CA SER A 23 28.89 -21.97 -19.31
C SER A 23 29.40 -20.75 -20.13
N SER A 24 29.12 -19.54 -19.62
CA SER A 24 29.88 -18.35 -19.92
C SER A 24 29.69 -17.38 -18.75
N GLY A 25 30.81 -17.09 -18.05
CA GLY A 25 30.81 -16.21 -16.90
C GLY A 25 30.40 -14.78 -17.31
N VAL A 26 29.21 -14.40 -16.84
CA VAL A 26 28.80 -13.02 -16.75
C VAL A 26 28.72 -12.71 -15.26
N VAL A 27 29.60 -11.84 -14.81
CA VAL A 27 29.52 -11.22 -13.51
C VAL A 27 28.24 -10.40 -13.50
N TYR A 28 27.17 -10.95 -12.98
CA TYR A 28 26.01 -10.16 -12.59
C TYR A 28 26.44 -9.26 -11.44
N GLY A 29 26.67 -8.00 -11.76
CA GLY A 29 26.66 -6.96 -10.76
C GLY A 29 25.28 -7.02 -10.10
N ALA A 30 25.24 -7.58 -8.89
CA ALA A 30 24.10 -7.40 -8.00
C ALA A 30 23.98 -5.89 -7.77
N SER A 31 23.06 -5.25 -8.49
CA SER A 31 22.56 -3.94 -8.07
C SER A 31 21.97 -4.17 -6.69
N ARG A 32 22.75 -3.83 -5.66
CA ARG A 32 22.20 -3.64 -4.35
C ARG A 32 21.16 -2.53 -4.52
N LEU A 33 19.90 -2.90 -4.46
CA LEU A 33 18.85 -1.94 -4.13
C LEU A 33 19.23 -1.46 -2.74
N ASP A 34 19.82 -0.27 -2.66
CA ASP A 34 20.05 0.41 -1.40
C ASP A 34 18.65 0.74 -0.87
N THR A 35 18.12 -0.17 -0.08
CA THR A 35 16.85 -0.01 0.63
C THR A 35 17.14 0.94 1.77
N GLU A 36 16.93 2.24 1.55
CA GLU A 36 17.02 3.22 2.62
C GLU A 36 15.95 2.87 3.68
N SER A 37 16.42 2.56 4.88
CA SER A 37 15.54 2.45 6.04
C SER A 37 15.10 3.84 6.45
N ASP A 38 13.80 4.05 6.61
CA ASP A 38 13.26 5.27 7.19
C ASP A 38 13.77 5.44 8.62
N GLU A 39 14.37 6.61 8.93
CA GLU A 39 14.87 6.91 10.27
C GLU A 39 13.75 6.91 11.33
N SER A 40 12.47 7.10 10.95
CA SER A 40 11.34 7.12 11.88
C SER A 40 10.80 5.72 12.20
N THR A 41 10.76 4.82 11.22
CA THR A 41 10.29 3.43 11.41
C THR A 41 11.41 2.41 11.31
N GLY A 42 12.53 2.75 10.65
CA GLY A 42 13.61 1.81 10.32
C GLY A 42 13.18 0.73 9.34
N LEU A 43 12.09 0.94 8.59
CA LEU A 43 11.54 -0.01 7.64
C LEU A 43 11.83 0.42 6.19
N PRO A 44 12.10 -0.55 5.30
CA PRO A 44 12.25 -0.24 3.89
C PRO A 44 10.90 0.13 3.27
N PHE A 45 10.93 1.16 2.44
CA PHE A 45 9.89 1.48 1.47
C PHE A 45 10.43 1.25 0.07
N HIS A 46 9.60 0.71 -0.82
CA HIS A 46 9.97 0.47 -2.20
C HIS A 46 8.73 0.49 -3.11
N GLY A 47 8.95 0.62 -4.42
CA GLY A 47 7.95 0.37 -5.45
C GLY A 47 8.18 -0.99 -6.09
N SER A 48 7.18 -1.46 -6.82
CA SER A 48 7.30 -2.65 -7.67
C SER A 48 6.57 -2.41 -8.98
N SER A 49 6.98 -3.08 -10.03
CA SER A 49 6.25 -3.17 -11.30
C SER A 49 5.60 -4.54 -11.52
N GLU A 50 5.54 -5.36 -10.48
CA GLU A 50 5.00 -6.71 -10.56
C GLU A 50 3.49 -6.72 -10.31
N SER A 51 2.79 -7.62 -10.98
CA SER A 51 1.42 -8.00 -10.65
C SER A 51 1.44 -9.23 -9.76
N THR A 52 0.46 -9.35 -8.87
CA THR A 52 0.29 -10.53 -8.04
C THR A 52 -0.55 -11.60 -8.72
N GLY A 53 -0.66 -12.78 -8.10
CA GLY A 53 -1.52 -13.85 -8.57
C GLY A 53 -3.01 -13.51 -8.62
N PHE A 54 -3.45 -12.44 -7.93
CA PHE A 54 -4.79 -11.86 -8.03
C PHE A 54 -4.91 -10.79 -9.11
N GLY A 55 -3.84 -10.45 -9.81
CA GLY A 55 -3.83 -9.37 -10.79
C GLY A 55 -3.89 -7.98 -10.16
N ILE A 56 -3.54 -7.85 -8.86
CA ILE A 56 -3.35 -6.54 -8.24
C ILE A 56 -2.05 -5.97 -8.79
N ASP A 57 -2.15 -4.85 -9.49
CA ASP A 57 -0.99 -4.15 -10.00
C ASP A 57 -0.29 -3.42 -8.86
N LEU A 58 1.01 -3.67 -8.69
CA LEU A 58 1.83 -3.01 -7.67
C LEU A 58 2.47 -1.72 -8.18
N ASP A 59 2.45 -1.48 -9.50
CA ASP A 59 3.04 -0.25 -10.05
C ASP A 59 2.30 1.00 -9.53
N GLY A 60 3.09 1.96 -9.14
CA GLY A 60 2.58 3.21 -8.61
C GLY A 60 2.14 3.20 -7.15
N HIS A 61 2.21 2.06 -6.46
CA HIS A 61 1.86 1.96 -5.03
C HIS A 61 3.10 1.98 -4.12
N PRO A 62 3.03 2.68 -2.98
CA PRO A 62 4.04 2.54 -1.92
C PRO A 62 3.93 1.17 -1.26
N ILE A 63 5.08 0.53 -1.04
CA ILE A 63 5.16 -0.76 -0.36
C ILE A 63 6.07 -0.61 0.85
N MET A 64 5.55 -0.95 2.03
CA MET A 64 6.29 -0.98 3.30
C MET A 64 6.66 -2.42 3.65
N GLY A 65 7.92 -2.66 3.96
CA GLY A 65 8.44 -3.96 4.41
C GLY A 65 9.42 -4.59 3.45
N ALA A 66 9.85 -5.82 3.75
CA ALA A 66 10.82 -6.54 2.96
C ALA A 66 10.24 -6.91 1.57
N PRO A 67 11.00 -6.73 0.47
CA PRO A 67 10.53 -7.12 -0.87
C PRO A 67 10.19 -8.63 -0.99
N ASP A 68 10.85 -9.46 -0.20
CA ASP A 68 10.70 -10.91 -0.12
C ASP A 68 9.84 -11.38 1.06
N ALA A 69 9.00 -10.49 1.61
CA ALA A 69 8.07 -10.85 2.68
C ALA A 69 7.16 -12.02 2.28
N ALA A 70 6.85 -12.89 3.26
CA ALA A 70 6.09 -14.11 3.02
C ALA A 70 4.66 -13.84 2.55
N LEU A 71 4.04 -12.77 3.02
CA LEU A 71 2.66 -12.37 2.70
C LEU A 71 2.58 -10.95 2.20
N ASP A 72 1.65 -10.70 1.29
CA ASP A 72 1.20 -9.37 0.90
C ASP A 72 -0.04 -8.95 1.70
N MET A 73 -0.05 -7.76 2.23
CA MET A 73 -1.24 -7.10 2.76
C MET A 73 -1.59 -5.90 1.88
N TYR A 74 -2.64 -6.02 1.08
CA TYR A 74 -3.19 -4.92 0.31
C TYR A 74 -4.14 -4.13 1.21
N TYR A 75 -3.88 -2.85 1.38
CA TYR A 75 -4.65 -1.95 2.22
C TYR A 75 -5.27 -0.85 1.37
N TRP A 76 -6.59 -0.88 1.22
CA TRP A 76 -7.38 0.17 0.58
C TRP A 76 -7.84 1.18 1.62
N GLY A 77 -7.28 2.39 1.54
CA GLY A 77 -7.49 3.48 2.48
C GLY A 77 -8.13 4.73 1.86
N ASP A 78 -8.67 5.59 2.71
CA ASP A 78 -9.17 6.92 2.37
C ASP A 78 -8.77 7.89 3.47
N TYR A 79 -8.06 8.95 3.12
CA TYR A 79 -7.57 9.95 4.06
C TYR A 79 -8.68 10.69 4.80
N GLN A 80 -9.91 10.74 4.29
CA GLN A 80 -11.04 11.31 5.01
C GLN A 80 -11.80 10.30 5.88
N CYS A 81 -11.44 9.02 5.83
CA CYS A 81 -12.13 7.99 6.59
C CYS A 81 -11.66 7.96 8.06
N PRO A 82 -12.54 8.22 9.04
CA PRO A 82 -12.15 8.19 10.46
C PRO A 82 -11.80 6.77 10.92
N PHE A 83 -12.29 5.74 10.24
CA PHE A 83 -11.92 4.36 10.53
C PHE A 83 -10.52 4.03 9.99
N CYS A 84 -10.10 4.64 8.85
CA CYS A 84 -8.73 4.52 8.38
C CYS A 84 -7.78 5.16 9.39
N ARG A 85 -8.04 6.40 9.84
CA ARG A 85 -7.24 7.02 10.89
C ARG A 85 -7.13 6.15 12.15
N ARG A 86 -8.25 5.56 12.59
CA ARG A 86 -8.23 4.66 13.74
C ARG A 86 -7.36 3.43 13.51
N PHE A 87 -7.40 2.84 12.31
CA PHE A 87 -6.53 1.73 11.93
C PHE A 87 -5.06 2.16 11.95
N GLU A 88 -4.73 3.28 11.30
CA GLU A 88 -3.38 3.84 11.24
C GLU A 88 -2.78 4.11 12.62
N GLN A 89 -3.57 4.65 13.53
CA GLN A 89 -3.07 5.05 14.86
C GLN A 89 -3.07 3.92 15.89
N ASN A 90 -3.95 2.93 15.78
CA ASN A 90 -4.14 1.93 16.84
C ASN A 90 -3.76 0.51 16.43
N THR A 91 -3.94 0.13 15.16
CA THR A 91 -3.75 -1.26 14.71
C THR A 91 -2.49 -1.42 13.87
N LEU A 92 -2.25 -0.50 12.95
CA LEU A 92 -1.11 -0.57 12.05
C LEU A 92 0.25 -0.59 12.77
N PRO A 93 0.50 0.17 13.85
CA PRO A 93 1.75 0.09 14.59
C PRO A 93 2.05 -1.31 15.13
N GLU A 94 1.03 -2.01 15.63
CA GLU A 94 1.17 -3.38 16.12
C GLU A 94 1.48 -4.37 14.98
N ILE A 95 0.85 -4.20 13.81
CA ILE A 95 1.13 -5.01 12.62
C ILE A 95 2.57 -4.76 12.15
N ILE A 96 2.99 -3.52 12.13
CA ILE A 96 4.36 -3.14 11.76
C ILE A 96 5.36 -3.85 12.68
N GLU A 97 5.20 -3.74 13.98
CA GLU A 97 6.13 -4.30 14.94
C GLU A 97 6.19 -5.83 14.88
N LYS A 98 5.04 -6.49 14.79
CA LYS A 98 4.97 -7.96 14.85
C LYS A 98 5.26 -8.65 13.52
N HIS A 99 4.85 -8.05 12.40
CA HIS A 99 4.81 -8.75 11.13
C HIS A 99 5.64 -8.10 10.03
N VAL A 100 5.68 -6.75 9.96
CA VAL A 100 6.45 -6.08 8.91
C VAL A 100 7.93 -6.10 9.23
N ARG A 101 8.32 -5.76 10.46
CA ARG A 101 9.72 -5.80 10.91
C ARG A 101 10.34 -7.19 10.87
N THR A 102 9.52 -8.21 11.00
CA THR A 102 9.96 -9.61 10.96
C THR A 102 10.03 -10.18 9.54
N GLY A 103 9.67 -9.39 8.52
CA GLY A 103 9.62 -9.86 7.13
C GLY A 103 8.47 -10.83 6.85
N THR A 104 7.51 -10.95 7.77
CA THR A 104 6.34 -11.81 7.58
C THR A 104 5.36 -11.21 6.59
N VAL A 105 5.14 -9.89 6.66
CA VAL A 105 4.17 -9.17 5.83
C VAL A 105 4.84 -7.95 5.22
N ARG A 106 4.56 -7.66 3.94
CA ARG A 106 4.73 -6.34 3.36
C ARG A 106 3.35 -5.71 3.09
N ILE A 107 3.25 -4.40 3.25
CA ILE A 107 2.00 -3.66 3.12
C ILE A 107 2.03 -2.83 1.84
N VAL A 108 1.05 -3.03 0.97
CA VAL A 108 0.82 -2.22 -0.23
C VAL A 108 -0.28 -1.21 0.08
N PHE A 109 0.04 0.09 0.03
CA PHE A 109 -0.90 1.16 0.27
C PHE A 109 -1.62 1.53 -1.03
N ILE A 110 -2.95 1.42 -1.04
CA ILE A 110 -3.79 1.63 -2.22
C ILE A 110 -4.89 2.63 -1.87
N GLU A 111 -5.06 3.64 -2.71
CA GLU A 111 -6.06 4.67 -2.50
C GLU A 111 -7.47 4.20 -2.87
N TYR A 112 -8.43 4.47 -1.97
CA TYR A 112 -9.85 4.17 -2.15
C TYR A 112 -10.73 5.39 -1.78
N PRO A 113 -10.67 6.47 -2.55
CA PRO A 113 -11.31 7.74 -2.23
C PRO A 113 -12.81 7.74 -2.56
N TYR A 114 -13.64 7.14 -1.71
CA TYR A 114 -15.07 6.98 -1.98
C TYR A 114 -15.98 7.95 -1.20
N LEU A 115 -15.42 8.73 -0.26
CA LEU A 115 -16.23 9.54 0.64
C LEU A 115 -16.60 10.91 0.08
N SER A 116 -15.74 11.53 -0.75
CA SER A 116 -15.98 12.85 -1.35
C SER A 116 -14.88 13.25 -2.35
N ASP A 117 -15.08 14.38 -3.03
CA ASP A 117 -14.07 14.99 -3.91
C ASP A 117 -12.76 15.33 -3.17
N ALA A 118 -12.86 15.65 -1.87
CA ALA A 118 -11.68 15.91 -1.07
C ALA A 118 -10.88 14.63 -0.75
N SER A 119 -11.53 13.46 -0.72
CA SER A 119 -10.84 12.15 -0.69
C SER A 119 -10.02 11.95 -1.96
N MET A 120 -10.61 12.23 -3.13
CA MET A 120 -9.89 12.14 -4.42
C MET A 120 -8.74 13.14 -4.47
N THR A 121 -8.94 14.37 -3.96
CA THR A 121 -7.86 15.37 -3.87
C THR A 121 -6.67 14.86 -3.05
N ALA A 122 -6.92 14.24 -1.89
CA ALA A 122 -5.88 13.66 -1.05
C ALA A 122 -5.18 12.48 -1.73
N ALA A 123 -5.94 11.58 -2.36
CA ALA A 123 -5.42 10.43 -3.10
C ALA A 123 -4.53 10.84 -4.29
N VAL A 124 -4.93 11.86 -5.05
CA VAL A 124 -4.10 12.42 -6.14
C VAL A 124 -2.81 13.03 -5.59
N MET A 125 -2.87 13.70 -4.43
CA MET A 125 -1.67 14.25 -3.79
C MET A 125 -0.75 13.13 -3.29
N ASP A 126 -1.27 12.09 -2.69
CA ASP A 126 -0.53 10.88 -2.30
C ASP A 126 0.29 10.32 -3.45
N ARG A 127 -0.36 10.06 -4.58
CA ARG A 127 0.30 9.58 -5.79
C ARG A 127 1.37 10.53 -6.32
N CYS A 128 1.17 11.84 -6.17
CA CYS A 128 2.17 12.84 -6.55
C CYS A 128 3.36 12.85 -5.60
N VAL A 129 3.14 12.68 -4.29
CA VAL A 129 4.22 12.55 -3.30
C VAL A 129 5.01 11.28 -3.55
N TRP A 130 4.32 10.14 -3.70
CA TRP A 130 5.00 8.88 -3.99
C TRP A 130 5.87 8.95 -5.24
N ARG A 131 5.35 9.48 -6.35
CA ARG A 131 6.12 9.69 -7.60
C ARG A 131 7.35 10.58 -7.43
N GLN A 132 7.33 11.50 -6.47
CA GLN A 132 8.48 12.35 -6.19
C GLN A 132 9.59 11.62 -5.43
N VAL A 133 9.22 10.75 -4.49
CA VAL A 133 10.19 10.18 -3.54
C VAL A 133 10.62 8.75 -3.89
N ARG A 134 9.82 8.00 -4.64
CA ARG A 134 9.95 6.55 -4.82
C ARG A 134 11.29 6.07 -5.38
N ASP A 135 11.93 6.88 -6.23
CA ASP A 135 13.14 6.45 -6.95
C ASP A 135 14.43 6.75 -6.17
N GLU A 136 14.45 7.82 -5.38
CA GLU A 136 15.64 8.27 -4.66
C GLU A 136 15.51 8.12 -3.13
N ARG A 137 14.33 8.39 -2.58
CA ARG A 137 14.09 8.46 -1.13
C ARG A 137 12.71 7.92 -0.76
N PRO A 138 12.40 6.64 -1.06
CA PRO A 138 11.05 6.08 -0.88
C PRO A 138 10.55 6.14 0.57
N SER A 139 11.45 6.09 1.56
CA SER A 139 11.10 6.22 2.98
C SER A 139 10.47 7.57 3.34
N ARG A 140 10.68 8.62 2.55
CA ARG A 140 10.06 9.94 2.77
C ARG A 140 8.55 9.97 2.53
N TYR A 141 8.00 8.94 1.92
CA TYR A 141 6.55 8.77 1.80
C TYR A 141 5.88 8.63 3.17
N TRP A 142 6.45 7.84 4.07
CA TRP A 142 5.81 7.53 5.35
C TRP A 142 5.58 8.74 6.27
N PRO A 143 6.55 9.62 6.52
CA PRO A 143 6.33 10.85 7.27
C PRO A 143 5.20 11.71 6.69
N TRP A 144 5.07 11.79 5.37
CA TRP A 144 4.00 12.52 4.73
C TRP A 144 2.64 11.85 4.94
N HIS A 145 2.55 10.55 4.70
CA HIS A 145 1.34 9.74 4.91
C HIS A 145 0.83 9.87 6.35
N SER A 146 1.70 9.71 7.34
CA SER A 146 1.36 9.86 8.75
C SER A 146 0.90 11.27 9.08
N ALA A 147 1.60 12.32 8.57
CA ALA A 147 1.25 13.71 8.82
C ALA A 147 -0.16 14.05 8.29
N VAL A 148 -0.58 13.47 7.17
CA VAL A 148 -1.93 13.68 6.62
C VAL A 148 -2.99 13.04 7.52
N PHE A 149 -2.77 11.81 8.01
CA PHE A 149 -3.69 11.17 8.95
C PHE A 149 -3.71 11.85 10.32
N ASP A 150 -2.60 12.38 10.80
CA ASP A 150 -2.53 13.14 12.05
C ASP A 150 -3.29 14.46 11.95
N ALA A 151 -3.22 15.12 10.79
CA ALA A 151 -3.96 16.35 10.51
C ALA A 151 -5.43 16.12 10.13
N GLN A 152 -5.90 14.86 10.07
CA GLN A 152 -7.26 14.56 9.66
C GLN A 152 -8.29 15.27 10.55
N GLY A 153 -9.05 16.17 9.95
CA GLY A 153 -10.19 16.85 10.56
C GLY A 153 -11.50 16.09 10.38
N GLU A 154 -12.61 16.75 10.73
CA GLU A 154 -13.93 16.19 10.48
C GLU A 154 -14.17 16.01 8.97
N LYS A 155 -14.86 14.92 8.63
CA LYS A 155 -15.23 14.62 7.24
C LYS A 155 -15.95 15.82 6.61
N ASN A 156 -15.52 16.21 5.41
CA ASN A 156 -16.09 17.32 4.63
C ASN A 156 -15.98 18.71 5.28
N SER A 157 -15.14 18.91 6.31
CA SER A 157 -14.90 20.21 6.92
C SER A 157 -13.95 21.12 6.10
N GLY A 158 -13.46 20.65 4.96
CA GLY A 158 -12.51 21.37 4.09
C GLY A 158 -11.04 21.18 4.47
N TRP A 159 -10.72 20.42 5.51
CA TRP A 159 -9.35 20.16 5.95
C TRP A 159 -8.49 19.51 4.85
N ALA A 160 -9.07 18.59 4.05
CA ALA A 160 -8.39 17.92 2.94
C ALA A 160 -8.50 18.70 1.61
N SER A 161 -8.67 20.02 1.68
CA SER A 161 -8.54 20.87 0.50
C SER A 161 -7.09 20.90 0.00
N ARG A 162 -6.89 21.06 -1.32
CA ARG A 162 -5.53 21.14 -1.89
C ARG A 162 -4.61 22.15 -1.19
N PRO A 163 -5.05 23.39 -0.87
CA PRO A 163 -4.20 24.34 -0.13
C PRO A 163 -3.77 23.83 1.25
N ASN A 164 -4.69 23.21 2.00
CA ASN A 164 -4.39 22.70 3.34
C ASN A 164 -3.46 21.47 3.28
N LEU A 165 -3.68 20.56 2.35
CA LEU A 165 -2.79 19.42 2.14
C LEU A 165 -1.39 19.87 1.70
N LEU A 166 -1.26 20.92 0.88
CA LEU A 166 0.03 21.51 0.53
C LEU A 166 0.72 22.16 1.74
N GLU A 167 -0.05 22.71 2.68
CA GLU A 167 0.54 23.23 3.93
C GLU A 167 1.10 22.10 4.79
N ILE A 168 0.36 21.00 4.93
CA ILE A 168 0.87 19.78 5.59
C ILE A 168 2.14 19.30 4.89
N THR A 169 2.12 19.22 3.56
CA THR A 169 3.28 18.78 2.75
C THR A 169 4.52 19.64 2.98
N ARG A 170 4.37 20.96 3.13
CA ARG A 170 5.51 21.88 3.46
C ARG A 170 6.13 21.59 4.82
N GLY A 171 5.37 21.03 5.75
CA GLY A 171 5.84 20.61 7.07
C GLY A 171 6.63 19.31 7.06
N VAL A 172 6.62 18.55 5.97
CA VAL A 172 7.33 17.27 5.86
C VAL A 172 8.70 17.47 5.22
N GLN A 173 9.73 17.04 5.92
CA GLN A 173 11.11 17.15 5.44
C GLN A 173 11.31 16.32 4.15
N ASP A 174 12.09 16.87 3.21
CA ASP A 174 12.46 16.21 1.95
C ASP A 174 11.31 15.88 0.99
N VAL A 175 10.13 16.46 1.19
CA VAL A 175 9.02 16.47 0.24
C VAL A 175 8.82 17.90 -0.30
N ASP A 176 9.02 18.09 -1.59
CA ASP A 176 8.86 19.42 -2.23
C ASP A 176 7.38 19.66 -2.59
N ALA A 177 6.68 20.41 -1.75
CA ALA A 177 5.29 20.78 -1.96
C ALA A 177 5.05 21.51 -3.29
N THR A 178 6.04 22.23 -3.84
CA THR A 178 5.91 22.92 -5.13
C THR A 178 5.90 21.93 -6.28
N ALA A 179 6.78 20.92 -6.21
CA ALA A 179 6.82 19.84 -7.21
C ALA A 179 5.56 18.97 -7.13
N VAL A 180 5.07 18.67 -5.92
CA VAL A 180 3.80 17.96 -5.69
C VAL A 180 2.63 18.74 -6.29
N ASP A 181 2.54 20.05 -6.03
CA ASP A 181 1.51 20.92 -6.59
C ASP A 181 1.56 20.98 -8.14
N ALA A 182 2.76 21.02 -8.71
CA ALA A 182 2.95 20.96 -10.15
C ALA A 182 2.53 19.60 -10.75
N CYS A 183 2.79 18.50 -10.05
CA CYS A 183 2.33 17.16 -10.42
C CYS A 183 0.80 17.09 -10.46
N MET A 184 0.12 17.54 -9.40
CA MET A 184 -1.34 17.58 -9.34
C MET A 184 -1.96 18.36 -10.52
N ARG A 185 -1.39 19.52 -10.86
CA ARG A 185 -1.87 20.33 -12.01
C ARG A 185 -1.67 19.65 -13.37
N LYS A 186 -0.55 18.95 -13.53
CA LYS A 186 -0.16 18.39 -14.83
C LYS A 186 -0.69 16.99 -15.07
N ARG A 187 -0.83 16.21 -14.03
CA ARG A 187 -1.13 14.78 -14.08
C ARG A 187 -2.40 14.37 -13.35
N GLY A 188 -3.06 15.30 -12.62
CA GLY A 188 -4.20 14.99 -11.75
C GLY A 188 -5.25 14.12 -12.43
N TYR A 189 -5.71 14.51 -13.62
CA TYR A 189 -6.69 13.73 -14.37
C TYR A 189 -6.24 12.30 -14.69
N GLY A 190 -4.98 12.11 -15.12
CA GLY A 190 -4.44 10.76 -15.37
C GLY A 190 -4.33 9.92 -14.11
N ILE A 191 -3.95 10.55 -12.99
CA ILE A 191 -3.89 9.90 -11.68
C ILE A 191 -5.27 9.50 -11.18
N GLU A 192 -6.30 10.35 -11.39
CA GLU A 192 -7.69 10.00 -11.06
C GLU A 192 -8.17 8.75 -11.81
N GLN A 193 -7.75 8.57 -13.06
CA GLN A 193 -8.08 7.38 -13.83
C GLN A 193 -7.36 6.12 -13.27
N GLU A 194 -6.09 6.25 -12.89
CA GLU A 194 -5.34 5.17 -12.22
C GLU A 194 -6.03 4.77 -10.91
N ILE A 195 -6.38 5.74 -10.05
CA ILE A 195 -7.13 5.51 -8.81
C ILE A 195 -8.50 4.89 -9.08
N GLY A 196 -9.17 5.28 -10.17
CA GLY A 196 -10.42 4.66 -10.62
C GLY A 196 -10.26 3.15 -10.84
N THR A 197 -9.16 2.73 -11.44
CA THR A 197 -8.82 1.30 -11.62
C THR A 197 -8.62 0.58 -10.28
N ASP A 198 -7.97 1.23 -9.31
CA ASP A 198 -7.79 0.67 -7.96
C ASP A 198 -9.13 0.47 -7.24
N VAL A 199 -10.06 1.41 -7.42
CA VAL A 199 -11.43 1.33 -6.87
C VAL A 199 -12.23 0.19 -7.52
N GLU A 200 -12.13 0.02 -8.85
CA GLU A 200 -12.75 -1.10 -9.56
C GLU A 200 -12.18 -2.43 -9.08
N GLN A 201 -10.86 -2.50 -8.91
CA GLN A 201 -10.18 -3.68 -8.41
C GLN A 201 -10.63 -4.02 -6.98
N ALA A 202 -10.67 -3.04 -6.05
CA ALA A 202 -11.20 -3.23 -4.71
C ALA A 202 -12.64 -3.80 -4.73
N SER A 203 -13.47 -3.29 -5.64
CA SER A 203 -14.84 -3.75 -5.82
C SER A 203 -14.91 -5.20 -6.29
N SER A 204 -13.97 -5.65 -7.14
CA SER A 204 -13.87 -7.04 -7.61
C SER A 204 -13.55 -8.02 -6.48
N PHE A 205 -12.83 -7.58 -5.45
CA PHE A 205 -12.58 -8.32 -4.21
C PHE A 205 -13.73 -8.19 -3.20
N GLY A 206 -14.82 -7.49 -3.54
CA GLY A 206 -15.94 -7.23 -2.66
C GLY A 206 -15.61 -6.28 -1.51
N ILE A 207 -14.60 -5.42 -1.69
CA ILE A 207 -14.31 -4.28 -0.81
C ILE A 207 -15.22 -3.14 -1.26
N ARG A 208 -16.04 -2.64 -0.33
CA ARG A 208 -17.04 -1.60 -0.59
C ARG A 208 -16.97 -0.45 0.41
N GLY A 209 -15.82 -0.27 1.04
CA GLY A 209 -15.56 0.79 2.01
C GLY A 209 -14.15 0.64 2.58
N SER A 210 -13.67 1.70 3.21
CA SER A 210 -12.34 1.77 3.82
C SER A 210 -12.41 1.75 5.37
N PRO A 211 -11.36 1.25 6.03
CA PRO A 211 -10.27 0.49 5.45
C PRO A 211 -10.72 -0.89 4.99
N GLY A 212 -10.20 -1.36 3.85
CA GLY A 212 -10.38 -2.71 3.35
C GLY A 212 -9.03 -3.39 3.19
N PHE A 213 -8.96 -4.71 3.40
CA PHE A 213 -7.71 -5.45 3.36
C PHE A 213 -7.87 -6.78 2.64
N VAL A 214 -6.86 -7.15 1.86
CA VAL A 214 -6.64 -8.51 1.40
C VAL A 214 -5.24 -8.93 1.85
N LEU A 215 -5.17 -10.05 2.56
CA LEU A 215 -3.93 -10.75 2.86
C LEU A 215 -3.76 -11.86 1.83
N TYR A 216 -2.58 -11.99 1.26
CA TYR A 216 -2.29 -12.95 0.20
C TYR A 216 -0.95 -13.64 0.42
N ASP A 217 -0.95 -14.96 0.28
CA ASP A 217 0.26 -15.77 0.23
C ASP A 217 0.59 -16.10 -1.23
N PRO A 218 1.69 -15.53 -1.79
CA PRO A 218 2.07 -15.79 -3.17
C PRO A 218 2.54 -17.23 -3.42
N THR A 219 2.91 -17.98 -2.37
CA THR A 219 3.39 -19.36 -2.46
C THR A 219 2.22 -20.33 -2.57
N THR A 220 1.23 -20.22 -1.68
CA THR A 220 0.04 -21.10 -1.67
C THR A 220 -1.07 -20.58 -2.57
N GLN A 221 -1.02 -19.30 -2.95
CA GLN A 221 -2.08 -18.57 -3.67
C GLN A 221 -3.40 -18.49 -2.88
N GLU A 222 -3.29 -18.57 -1.57
CA GLU A 222 -4.43 -18.38 -0.67
C GLU A 222 -4.56 -16.91 -0.27
N ALA A 223 -5.81 -16.50 0.00
CA ALA A 223 -6.09 -15.14 0.43
C ALA A 223 -7.16 -15.07 1.51
N GLY A 224 -7.03 -14.06 2.36
CA GLY A 224 -8.02 -13.68 3.36
C GLY A 224 -8.43 -12.23 3.20
N LYS A 225 -9.70 -11.90 3.54
CA LYS A 225 -10.21 -10.53 3.49
C LYS A 225 -10.62 -10.05 4.88
N LEU A 226 -10.25 -8.81 5.20
CA LEU A 226 -10.70 -8.08 6.38
C LEU A 226 -11.30 -6.73 5.95
N VAL A 227 -12.30 -6.25 6.68
CA VAL A 227 -12.96 -4.96 6.38
C VAL A 227 -13.15 -4.19 7.68
N GLY A 228 -12.93 -2.87 7.60
CA GLY A 228 -13.03 -1.96 8.73
C GLY A 228 -11.80 -1.97 9.64
N ALA A 229 -11.73 -1.01 10.55
CA ALA A 229 -10.65 -0.89 11.52
C ALA A 229 -10.75 -2.00 12.59
N GLN A 230 -10.42 -3.21 12.18
CA GLN A 230 -10.37 -4.38 13.09
C GLN A 230 -9.20 -4.22 14.07
N PRO A 231 -9.29 -4.80 15.28
CA PRO A 231 -8.16 -4.85 16.20
C PRO A 231 -7.06 -5.77 15.67
N HIS A 232 -5.81 -5.58 16.13
CA HIS A 232 -4.64 -6.31 15.64
C HIS A 232 -4.77 -7.84 15.75
N ASP A 233 -5.44 -8.36 16.79
CA ASP A 233 -5.66 -9.81 16.98
C ASP A 233 -6.34 -10.47 15.78
N ARG A 234 -7.19 -9.73 15.05
CA ARG A 234 -7.86 -10.25 13.86
C ARG A 234 -6.89 -10.37 12.69
N PHE A 235 -5.93 -9.46 12.58
CA PHE A 235 -4.84 -9.55 11.62
C PHE A 235 -3.87 -10.68 11.98
N ASP A 236 -3.48 -10.79 13.28
CA ASP A 236 -2.64 -11.88 13.76
C ASP A 236 -3.25 -13.25 13.43
N ALA A 237 -4.56 -13.42 13.68
CA ALA A 237 -5.26 -14.66 13.37
C ALA A 237 -5.30 -14.97 11.86
N ALA A 238 -5.54 -13.94 11.03
CA ALA A 238 -5.58 -14.10 9.57
C ALA A 238 -4.19 -14.43 8.99
N ILE A 239 -3.14 -13.75 9.47
CA ILE A 239 -1.75 -13.99 9.08
C ILE A 239 -1.31 -15.40 9.49
N SER A 240 -1.61 -15.80 10.74
CA SER A 240 -1.28 -17.14 11.24
C SER A 240 -1.98 -18.23 10.45
N LYS A 241 -3.24 -18.01 10.06
CA LYS A 241 -4.00 -18.97 9.27
C LYS A 241 -3.37 -19.18 7.90
N LEU A 242 -3.02 -18.11 7.18
CA LEU A 242 -2.38 -18.20 5.85
C LEU A 242 -0.99 -18.85 5.89
N ARG A 243 -0.27 -18.72 7.01
CA ARG A 243 1.07 -19.28 7.15
C ARG A 243 1.09 -20.74 7.60
N ASN A 244 0.00 -21.26 8.14
CA ASN A 244 -0.08 -22.61 8.71
C ASN A 244 -0.93 -23.57 7.85
N GLU A 245 -1.51 -23.09 6.75
CA GLU A 245 -2.18 -23.88 5.72
C GLU A 245 -1.23 -24.15 4.54
#